data_d17f9a0284ce758d40d5d93a194e2f41
#
_entry.id   d17f9a0284ce758d40d5d93a194e2f41
#
_cell.length_a   1.000
_cell.length_b   1.000
_cell.length_c   1.000
_cell.angle_alpha   90.00
_cell.angle_beta   90.00
_cell.angle_gamma   90.00
#
_symmetry.space_group_name_H-M   'P 1'
#
loop_
_entity.id
_entity.type
_entity.pdbx_description
1 polymer ?
#
loop_
_entity_poly.entity_id
_entity_poly.type
_entity_poly.pdbx_seq_one_letter_code
_entity_poly.pdbx_strand_id
1 'polypeptide(L)'
;MRRTICFFLIILLASCDRGASSSHYQGYAEGEYVRVSSPVGGQLLTLSVSRGDAVKVGDALFTLEQEKEQQALVEANTALTLSTLQLQRQTNLVNKKVSTKEDLDRAQARNDQDKAQLAQIKWQLDQKTVKSPVTGTVIDTLYQVGEYVSATYPIVKLLPPENIKVRFFVPEKEVGALKLGQTATLTCDGCAEALTAQITFIASEAEFTPPVIYSQENKQKLVFMVEARTSVDKSHLLHPGQPVQVDVGHE
;
A
#
# COMPACT_ATOMS: atom_id res chain seq x y z
N MET A 1 -72.72 -8.02 27.54
CA MET A 1 -71.49 -8.79 27.36
C MET A 1 -70.92 -8.83 25.92
N ARG A 2 -71.63 -8.49 24.85
CA ARG A 2 -71.11 -8.51 23.47
C ARG A 2 -70.34 -7.22 23.03
N ARG A 3 -70.48 -6.12 23.77
CA ARG A 3 -69.84 -4.83 23.44
C ARG A 3 -68.46 -4.62 24.03
N THR A 4 -68.11 -5.33 25.08
CA THR A 4 -66.83 -5.26 25.77
C THR A 4 -65.73 -6.16 25.14
N ILE A 5 -66.11 -7.18 24.36
CA ILE A 5 -65.18 -8.09 23.68
C ILE A 5 -64.57 -7.44 22.42
N CYS A 6 -65.31 -6.52 21.71
CA CYS A 6 -64.78 -5.81 20.54
C CYS A 6 -63.69 -4.78 20.90
N PHE A 7 -63.69 -4.25 22.13
CA PHE A 7 -62.71 -3.22 22.50
C PHE A 7 -61.36 -3.83 22.89
N PHE A 8 -61.33 -5.12 23.30
CA PHE A 8 -60.09 -5.80 23.64
C PHE A 8 -59.36 -6.38 22.43
N LEU A 9 -60.05 -6.54 21.28
CA LEU A 9 -59.44 -7.08 20.05
C LEU A 9 -58.70 -6.03 19.24
N ILE A 10 -58.93 -4.73 19.50
CA ILE A 10 -58.29 -3.63 18.76
C ILE A 10 -56.92 -3.23 19.31
N ILE A 11 -56.57 -3.61 20.55
CA ILE A 11 -55.33 -3.27 21.19
C ILE A 11 -54.17 -4.22 20.79
N LEU A 12 -54.46 -5.36 20.18
CA LEU A 12 -53.47 -6.35 19.75
C LEU A 12 -52.82 -6.10 18.38
N LEU A 13 -53.24 -5.06 17.66
CA LEU A 13 -52.70 -4.75 16.31
C LEU A 13 -51.70 -3.58 16.26
N ALA A 14 -51.28 -3.05 17.41
CA ALA A 14 -50.33 -1.92 17.48
C ALA A 14 -48.90 -2.33 17.84
N SER A 15 -48.54 -3.58 17.62
CA SER A 15 -47.12 -3.99 17.62
C SER A 15 -46.54 -3.77 16.23
N CYS A 16 -46.41 -2.50 15.84
CA CYS A 16 -45.49 -2.14 14.76
C CYS A 16 -44.07 -2.40 15.28
N ASP A 17 -43.55 -3.51 14.87
CA ASP A 17 -42.11 -3.81 14.95
C ASP A 17 -41.36 -2.66 14.24
N ARG A 18 -40.80 -1.74 15.04
CA ARG A 18 -39.78 -0.82 14.55
C ARG A 18 -38.52 -1.65 14.34
N GLY A 19 -38.54 -2.50 13.32
CA GLY A 19 -37.32 -3.10 12.79
C GLY A 19 -36.39 -1.96 12.42
N ALA A 20 -35.22 -1.92 13.02
CA ALA A 20 -34.17 -0.99 12.62
C ALA A 20 -34.01 -1.11 11.10
N SER A 21 -34.31 -0.02 10.37
CA SER A 21 -34.14 0.04 8.92
C SER A 21 -32.66 -0.04 8.62
N SER A 22 -32.15 -1.23 8.32
CA SER A 22 -30.80 -1.39 7.82
C SER A 22 -30.80 -1.07 6.32
N SER A 23 -29.98 -0.12 5.92
CA SER A 23 -29.76 0.14 4.51
C SER A 23 -28.72 -0.82 3.96
N HIS A 24 -29.12 -1.56 2.92
CA HIS A 24 -28.26 -2.56 2.26
C HIS A 24 -27.65 -1.96 1.00
N TYR A 25 -26.35 -1.91 0.92
CA TYR A 25 -25.62 -1.39 -0.24
C TYR A 25 -24.81 -2.52 -0.89
N GLN A 26 -24.71 -2.47 -2.20
CA GLN A 26 -23.83 -3.36 -2.96
C GLN A 26 -22.45 -2.72 -3.10
N GLY A 27 -21.43 -3.50 -2.85
CA GLY A 27 -20.04 -3.09 -2.96
C GLY A 27 -19.14 -4.23 -3.42
N TYR A 28 -17.85 -3.98 -3.39
CA TYR A 28 -16.84 -4.98 -3.70
C TYR A 28 -15.58 -4.74 -2.88
N ALA A 29 -14.86 -5.80 -2.59
CA ALA A 29 -13.54 -5.72 -1.99
C ALA A 29 -12.54 -5.16 -3.02
N GLU A 30 -11.70 -4.23 -2.60
CA GLU A 30 -10.65 -3.61 -3.41
C GLU A 30 -9.31 -3.70 -2.69
N GLY A 31 -8.23 -3.95 -3.44
CA GLY A 31 -6.87 -3.98 -2.91
C GLY A 31 -6.05 -2.80 -3.41
N GLU A 32 -5.41 -2.08 -2.49
CA GLU A 32 -4.43 -1.04 -2.82
C GLU A 32 -3.03 -1.67 -2.85
N TYR A 33 -2.53 -1.89 -4.06
CA TYR A 33 -1.29 -2.61 -4.26
C TYR A 33 -0.05 -1.74 -4.08
N VAL A 34 0.94 -2.28 -3.38
CA VAL A 34 2.30 -1.72 -3.32
C VAL A 34 3.10 -2.27 -4.49
N ARG A 35 3.58 -1.37 -5.35
CA ARG A 35 4.42 -1.71 -6.50
C ARG A 35 5.88 -1.48 -6.13
N VAL A 36 6.65 -2.56 -6.06
CA VAL A 36 8.06 -2.53 -5.65
C VAL A 36 8.94 -2.46 -6.88
N SER A 37 9.77 -1.42 -6.94
CA SER A 37 10.73 -1.15 -8.01
C SER A 37 12.11 -0.86 -7.40
N SER A 38 13.15 -0.81 -8.24
CA SER A 38 14.45 -0.27 -7.88
C SER A 38 14.63 1.13 -8.48
N PRO A 39 15.26 2.08 -7.77
CA PRO A 39 15.61 3.39 -8.33
C PRO A 39 16.77 3.33 -9.35
N VAL A 40 17.42 2.18 -9.47
CA VAL A 40 18.49 1.92 -10.46
C VAL A 40 18.07 0.79 -11.40
N GLY A 41 18.39 0.92 -12.70
CA GLY A 41 18.12 -0.13 -13.68
C GLY A 41 19.18 -1.22 -13.69
N GLY A 42 18.88 -2.33 -14.36
CA GLY A 42 19.79 -3.46 -14.56
C GLY A 42 19.08 -4.71 -15.03
N GLN A 43 19.83 -5.73 -15.39
CA GLN A 43 19.28 -7.04 -15.69
C GLN A 43 18.80 -7.72 -14.39
N LEU A 44 17.61 -8.31 -14.42
CA LEU A 44 17.07 -9.09 -13.29
C LEU A 44 17.85 -10.40 -13.16
N LEU A 45 18.67 -10.49 -12.10
CA LEU A 45 19.55 -11.63 -11.89
C LEU A 45 18.84 -12.74 -11.12
N THR A 46 18.11 -12.38 -10.06
CA THR A 46 17.34 -13.33 -9.25
C THR A 46 15.98 -12.73 -8.89
N LEU A 47 14.98 -13.61 -8.85
CA LEU A 47 13.64 -13.31 -8.32
C LEU A 47 13.38 -14.32 -7.21
N SER A 48 13.37 -13.84 -5.97
CA SER A 48 13.32 -14.70 -4.77
C SER A 48 11.90 -15.03 -4.33
N VAL A 49 10.90 -14.51 -5.04
CA VAL A 49 9.48 -14.66 -4.68
C VAL A 49 8.66 -15.04 -5.92
N SER A 50 7.56 -15.74 -5.68
CA SER A 50 6.58 -16.14 -6.68
C SER A 50 5.20 -15.60 -6.32
N ARG A 51 4.30 -15.56 -7.31
CA ARG A 51 2.90 -15.21 -7.08
C ARG A 51 2.27 -16.12 -6.02
N GLY A 52 1.62 -15.53 -5.02
CA GLY A 52 0.99 -16.22 -3.91
C GLY A 52 1.85 -16.31 -2.65
N ASP A 53 3.16 -16.01 -2.74
CA ASP A 53 4.04 -16.06 -1.57
C ASP A 53 3.68 -14.96 -0.55
N ALA A 54 3.78 -15.31 0.73
CA ALA A 54 3.70 -14.35 1.82
C ALA A 54 5.09 -13.82 2.13
N VAL A 55 5.22 -12.48 2.22
CA VAL A 55 6.48 -11.80 2.53
C VAL A 55 6.33 -10.88 3.73
N LYS A 56 7.43 -10.68 4.44
CA LYS A 56 7.54 -9.73 5.56
C LYS A 56 8.43 -8.56 5.18
N VAL A 57 8.31 -7.47 5.92
CA VAL A 57 9.24 -6.33 5.78
C VAL A 57 10.68 -6.82 5.90
N GLY A 58 11.51 -6.47 4.93
CA GLY A 58 12.94 -6.83 4.88
C GLY A 58 13.26 -8.13 4.13
N ASP A 59 12.27 -8.94 3.76
CA ASP A 59 12.49 -10.14 2.95
C ASP A 59 13.02 -9.77 1.56
N ALA A 60 13.98 -10.53 1.05
CA ALA A 60 14.54 -10.31 -0.28
C ALA A 60 13.50 -10.62 -1.35
N LEU A 61 13.26 -9.68 -2.27
CA LEU A 61 12.33 -9.85 -3.38
C LEU A 61 13.06 -10.20 -4.68
N PHE A 62 14.06 -9.41 -5.02
CA PHE A 62 14.82 -9.61 -6.25
C PHE A 62 16.18 -8.93 -6.17
N THR A 63 17.09 -9.37 -7.06
CA THR A 63 18.42 -8.78 -7.21
C THR A 63 18.67 -8.45 -8.68
N LEU A 64 19.14 -7.24 -8.95
CA LEU A 64 19.63 -6.82 -10.24
C LEU A 64 21.12 -7.11 -10.37
N GLU A 65 21.63 -7.18 -11.61
CA GLU A 65 23.03 -7.33 -11.90
C GLU A 65 23.85 -6.22 -11.20
N GLN A 66 24.98 -6.60 -10.57
CA GLN A 66 25.75 -5.75 -9.65
C GLN A 66 27.23 -5.60 -10.04
N GLU A 67 27.70 -6.30 -11.07
CA GLU A 67 29.13 -6.40 -11.37
C GLU A 67 29.79 -5.03 -11.58
N LYS A 68 29.12 -4.15 -12.32
CA LYS A 68 29.60 -2.79 -12.58
C LYS A 68 29.76 -1.98 -11.28
N GLU A 69 28.75 -2.03 -10.40
CA GLU A 69 28.76 -1.31 -9.14
C GLU A 69 29.78 -1.90 -8.16
N GLN A 70 30.00 -3.22 -8.18
CA GLN A 70 31.04 -3.86 -7.37
C GLN A 70 32.44 -3.43 -7.82
N GLN A 71 32.69 -3.35 -9.11
CA GLN A 71 33.96 -2.83 -9.64
C GLN A 71 34.16 -1.35 -9.28
N ALA A 72 33.13 -0.52 -9.43
CA ALA A 72 33.17 0.88 -9.03
C ALA A 72 33.39 1.05 -7.52
N LEU A 73 32.86 0.14 -6.69
CA LEU A 73 33.09 0.13 -5.25
C LEU A 73 34.57 -0.11 -4.91
N VAL A 74 35.22 -1.04 -5.60
CA VAL A 74 36.68 -1.31 -5.42
C VAL A 74 37.50 -0.08 -5.79
N GLU A 75 37.18 0.56 -6.92
CA GLU A 75 37.84 1.79 -7.39
C GLU A 75 37.67 2.93 -6.37
N ALA A 76 36.44 3.20 -5.92
CA ALA A 76 36.16 4.26 -4.95
C ALA A 76 36.83 4.02 -3.59
N ASN A 77 36.89 2.77 -3.12
CA ASN A 77 37.62 2.43 -1.90
C ASN A 77 39.14 2.68 -2.05
N THR A 78 39.71 2.35 -3.22
CA THR A 78 41.14 2.58 -3.50
C THR A 78 41.44 4.09 -3.54
N ALA A 79 40.62 4.88 -4.18
CA ALA A 79 40.73 6.35 -4.22
C ALA A 79 40.69 6.97 -2.82
N LEU A 80 39.70 6.55 -2.00
CA LEU A 80 39.56 7.02 -0.61
C LEU A 80 40.79 6.63 0.22
N THR A 81 41.31 5.41 0.07
CA THR A 81 42.51 4.95 0.78
C THR A 81 43.72 5.85 0.45
N LEU A 82 43.90 6.16 -0.85
CA LEU A 82 45.00 7.03 -1.29
C LEU A 82 44.84 8.44 -0.73
N SER A 83 43.66 9.06 -0.84
CA SER A 83 43.44 10.43 -0.35
C SER A 83 43.54 10.50 1.20
N THR A 84 43.14 9.45 1.91
CA THR A 84 43.34 9.36 3.37
C THR A 84 44.80 9.36 3.76
N LEU A 85 45.65 8.58 3.06
CA LEU A 85 47.08 8.58 3.28
C LEU A 85 47.74 9.92 2.93
N GLN A 86 47.27 10.57 1.86
CA GLN A 86 47.74 11.91 1.47
C GLN A 86 47.37 12.96 2.53
N LEU A 87 46.14 12.96 3.02
CA LEU A 87 45.68 13.84 4.09
C LEU A 87 46.53 13.64 5.36
N GLN A 88 46.71 12.41 5.78
CA GLN A 88 47.54 12.10 6.96
C GLN A 88 48.98 12.60 6.78
N ARG A 89 49.55 12.46 5.58
CA ARG A 89 50.89 12.97 5.26
C ARG A 89 50.96 14.47 5.36
N GLN A 90 49.97 15.20 4.75
CA GLN A 90 49.92 16.64 4.79
C GLN A 90 49.70 17.17 6.21
N THR A 91 48.85 16.55 7.01
CA THR A 91 48.69 16.87 8.43
C THR A 91 50.01 16.79 9.18
N ASN A 92 50.78 15.74 8.97
CA ASN A 92 52.09 15.57 9.60
C ASN A 92 53.11 16.62 9.14
N LEU A 93 53.12 17.00 7.86
CA LEU A 93 54.01 18.01 7.29
C LEU A 93 53.67 19.42 7.81
N VAL A 94 52.41 19.77 7.91
CA VAL A 94 51.97 21.05 8.49
C VAL A 94 52.33 21.15 9.97
N ASN A 95 52.14 20.06 10.73
CA ASN A 95 52.54 20.01 12.15
C ASN A 95 54.05 20.20 12.33
N LYS A 96 54.87 19.75 11.36
CA LYS A 96 56.31 19.96 11.31
C LYS A 96 56.70 21.31 10.67
N LYS A 97 55.76 22.16 10.32
CA LYS A 97 55.97 23.45 9.62
C LYS A 97 56.69 23.33 8.27
N VAL A 98 56.50 22.22 7.56
CA VAL A 98 57.16 21.93 6.25
C VAL A 98 56.17 22.08 5.09
N SER A 99 54.84 22.18 5.35
CA SER A 99 53.80 22.38 4.35
C SER A 99 52.88 23.52 4.76
N THR A 100 52.09 24.03 3.79
CA THR A 100 51.15 25.12 3.99
C THR A 100 49.80 24.63 4.50
N LYS A 101 49.01 25.52 5.10
CA LYS A 101 47.64 25.23 5.47
C LYS A 101 46.77 25.00 4.22
N GLU A 102 47.04 25.71 3.13
CA GLU A 102 46.33 25.54 1.86
C GLU A 102 46.51 24.12 1.30
N ASP A 103 47.71 23.52 1.40
CA ASP A 103 47.95 22.15 0.95
C ASP A 103 47.18 21.14 1.81
N LEU A 104 47.07 21.40 3.12
CA LEU A 104 46.25 20.58 4.02
C LEU A 104 44.78 20.67 3.67
N ASP A 105 44.26 21.90 3.49
CA ASP A 105 42.84 22.16 3.14
C ASP A 105 42.50 21.47 1.80
N ARG A 106 43.41 21.50 0.82
CA ARG A 106 43.27 20.81 -0.47
C ARG A 106 43.20 19.28 -0.30
N ALA A 107 44.10 18.72 0.53
CA ALA A 107 44.11 17.30 0.82
C ALA A 107 42.85 16.84 1.59
N GLN A 108 42.34 17.67 2.50
CA GLN A 108 41.08 17.44 3.20
C GLN A 108 39.90 17.43 2.21
N ALA A 109 39.80 18.45 1.37
CA ALA A 109 38.71 18.56 0.39
C ALA A 109 38.69 17.35 -0.56
N ARG A 110 39.87 16.87 -1.00
CA ARG A 110 39.98 15.66 -1.83
C ARG A 110 39.48 14.41 -1.09
N ASN A 111 39.90 14.23 0.16
CA ASN A 111 39.46 13.09 0.97
C ASN A 111 37.96 13.10 1.19
N ASP A 112 37.35 14.28 1.43
CA ASP A 112 35.90 14.41 1.62
C ASP A 112 35.13 14.14 0.33
N GLN A 113 35.67 14.54 -0.83
CA GLN A 113 35.11 14.20 -2.14
C GLN A 113 35.11 12.68 -2.39
N ASP A 114 36.22 11.99 -2.11
CA ASP A 114 36.31 10.55 -2.31
C ASP A 114 35.42 9.78 -1.33
N LYS A 115 35.23 10.26 -0.08
CA LYS A 115 34.22 9.73 0.86
C LYS A 115 32.81 9.83 0.32
N ALA A 116 32.44 10.98 -0.23
CA ALA A 116 31.11 11.20 -0.81
C ALA A 116 30.88 10.29 -2.03
N GLN A 117 31.90 10.13 -2.88
CA GLN A 117 31.83 9.23 -4.03
C GLN A 117 31.65 7.77 -3.60
N LEU A 118 32.38 7.30 -2.59
CA LEU A 118 32.22 5.96 -2.03
C LEU A 118 30.82 5.75 -1.47
N ALA A 119 30.26 6.73 -0.75
CA ALA A 119 28.90 6.65 -0.21
C ALA A 119 27.87 6.52 -1.32
N GLN A 120 28.02 7.27 -2.42
CA GLN A 120 27.14 7.19 -3.58
C GLN A 120 27.17 5.79 -4.24
N ILE A 121 28.35 5.23 -4.45
CA ILE A 121 28.48 3.88 -5.06
C ILE A 121 27.90 2.80 -4.14
N LYS A 122 28.14 2.89 -2.82
CA LYS A 122 27.53 1.97 -1.85
C LYS A 122 26.01 2.02 -1.90
N TRP A 123 25.44 3.22 -1.97
CA TRP A 123 23.99 3.39 -2.10
C TRP A 123 23.48 2.74 -3.40
N GLN A 124 24.13 2.98 -4.56
CA GLN A 124 23.74 2.38 -5.83
C GLN A 124 23.77 0.85 -5.78
N LEU A 125 24.80 0.28 -5.16
CA LEU A 125 24.94 -1.17 -5.00
C LEU A 125 23.83 -1.73 -4.10
N ASP A 126 23.51 -1.06 -3.00
CA ASP A 126 22.44 -1.46 -2.08
C ASP A 126 21.08 -1.48 -2.79
N GLN A 127 20.81 -0.51 -3.67
CA GLN A 127 19.56 -0.43 -4.44
C GLN A 127 19.39 -1.57 -5.46
N LYS A 128 20.45 -2.33 -5.75
CA LYS A 128 20.40 -3.51 -6.64
C LYS A 128 19.81 -4.74 -5.97
N THR A 129 19.77 -4.78 -4.64
CA THR A 129 19.12 -5.85 -3.86
C THR A 129 17.90 -5.29 -3.16
N VAL A 130 16.74 -5.57 -3.74
CA VAL A 130 15.48 -4.96 -3.29
C VAL A 130 14.77 -5.90 -2.32
N LYS A 131 14.38 -5.33 -1.18
CA LYS A 131 13.66 -6.00 -0.10
C LYS A 131 12.23 -5.49 -0.01
N SER A 132 11.37 -6.30 0.60
CA SER A 132 9.98 -5.91 0.80
C SER A 132 9.86 -4.73 1.78
N PRO A 133 9.19 -3.64 1.38
CA PRO A 133 8.92 -2.52 2.27
C PRO A 133 7.71 -2.78 3.19
N VAL A 134 6.91 -3.81 2.92
CA VAL A 134 5.66 -4.13 3.63
C VAL A 134 5.54 -5.62 3.87
N THR A 135 4.72 -5.99 4.85
CA THR A 135 4.25 -7.38 5.02
C THR A 135 3.01 -7.58 4.16
N GLY A 136 2.93 -8.68 3.40
CA GLY A 136 1.77 -8.92 2.54
C GLY A 136 1.96 -10.12 1.62
N THR A 137 1.07 -10.25 0.65
CA THR A 137 1.10 -11.33 -0.35
C THR A 137 1.60 -10.81 -1.69
N VAL A 138 2.44 -11.58 -2.37
CA VAL A 138 2.87 -11.32 -3.74
C VAL A 138 1.72 -11.61 -4.69
N ILE A 139 1.20 -10.57 -5.32
CA ILE A 139 0.08 -10.69 -6.27
C ILE A 139 0.59 -10.97 -7.67
N ASP A 140 1.71 -10.35 -8.04
CA ASP A 140 2.28 -10.53 -9.37
C ASP A 140 3.78 -10.24 -9.39
N THR A 141 4.46 -10.88 -10.35
CA THR A 141 5.84 -10.62 -10.74
C THR A 141 5.82 -10.21 -12.21
N LEU A 142 6.23 -8.98 -12.51
CA LEU A 142 6.02 -8.34 -13.82
C LEU A 142 7.18 -8.57 -14.80
N TYR A 143 8.29 -9.12 -14.31
CA TYR A 143 9.49 -9.42 -15.08
C TYR A 143 10.00 -10.82 -14.74
N GLN A 144 10.77 -11.39 -15.66
CA GLN A 144 11.43 -12.67 -15.49
C GLN A 144 12.95 -12.52 -15.36
N VAL A 145 13.59 -13.50 -14.74
CA VAL A 145 15.05 -13.56 -14.63
C VAL A 145 15.67 -13.51 -16.03
N GLY A 146 16.66 -12.65 -16.21
CA GLY A 146 17.33 -12.37 -17.47
C GLY A 146 16.83 -11.14 -18.21
N GLU A 147 15.64 -10.61 -17.88
CA GLU A 147 15.13 -9.39 -18.50
C GLU A 147 15.81 -8.12 -17.95
N TYR A 148 15.95 -7.12 -18.79
CA TYR A 148 16.45 -5.81 -18.39
C TYR A 148 15.31 -4.94 -17.87
N VAL A 149 15.46 -4.42 -16.66
CA VAL A 149 14.49 -3.53 -16.02
C VAL A 149 15.04 -2.12 -15.94
N SER A 150 14.27 -1.17 -16.43
CA SER A 150 14.60 0.25 -16.30
C SER A 150 14.34 0.72 -14.86
N ALA A 151 15.07 1.76 -14.43
CA ALA A 151 14.86 2.39 -13.13
C ALA A 151 13.39 2.79 -12.94
N THR A 152 12.87 2.64 -11.71
CA THR A 152 11.50 2.98 -11.28
C THR A 152 10.36 2.10 -11.84
N TYR A 153 10.62 1.21 -12.77
CA TYR A 153 9.60 0.27 -13.23
C TYR A 153 9.34 -0.81 -12.16
N PRO A 154 8.07 -1.10 -11.84
CA PRO A 154 7.72 -2.09 -10.83
C PRO A 154 8.06 -3.50 -11.31
N ILE A 155 8.65 -4.30 -10.42
CA ILE A 155 9.01 -5.70 -10.68
C ILE A 155 8.08 -6.63 -9.92
N VAL A 156 7.75 -6.28 -8.67
CA VAL A 156 6.87 -7.08 -7.80
C VAL A 156 5.69 -6.24 -7.35
N LYS A 157 4.50 -6.85 -7.34
CA LYS A 157 3.25 -6.26 -6.86
C LYS A 157 2.81 -6.96 -5.59
N LEU A 158 2.76 -6.23 -4.48
CA LEU A 158 2.38 -6.74 -3.16
C LEU A 158 1.00 -6.23 -2.76
N LEU A 159 0.28 -7.03 -1.99
CA LEU A 159 -0.95 -6.63 -1.33
C LEU A 159 -0.79 -6.81 0.19
N PRO A 160 -0.57 -5.73 0.93
CA PRO A 160 -0.66 -5.75 2.38
C PRO A 160 -2.10 -6.00 2.82
N PRO A 161 -2.33 -6.78 3.90
CA PRO A 161 -3.69 -7.03 4.40
C PRO A 161 -4.40 -5.76 4.85
N GLU A 162 -3.70 -4.78 5.39
CA GLU A 162 -4.23 -3.46 5.76
C GLU A 162 -4.72 -2.62 4.57
N ASN A 163 -4.30 -2.96 3.36
CA ASN A 163 -4.68 -2.27 2.13
C ASN A 163 -5.91 -2.87 1.45
N ILE A 164 -6.57 -3.84 2.08
CA ILE A 164 -7.85 -4.37 1.61
C ILE A 164 -8.97 -3.53 2.22
N LYS A 165 -9.83 -3.01 1.36
CA LYS A 165 -11.00 -2.20 1.72
C LYS A 165 -12.22 -2.68 0.95
N VAL A 166 -13.40 -2.33 1.44
CA VAL A 166 -14.66 -2.51 0.72
C VAL A 166 -15.11 -1.16 0.22
N ARG A 167 -15.38 -1.06 -1.07
CA ARG A 167 -15.94 0.11 -1.72
C ARG A 167 -17.38 -0.18 -2.05
N PHE A 168 -18.28 0.71 -1.64
CA PHE A 168 -19.70 0.62 -1.91
C PHE A 168 -20.28 2.00 -2.24
N PHE A 169 -21.50 2.02 -2.79
CA PHE A 169 -22.10 3.24 -3.30
C PHE A 169 -23.42 3.50 -2.59
N VAL A 170 -23.57 4.71 -2.07
CA VAL A 170 -24.71 5.15 -1.27
C VAL A 170 -25.47 6.24 -2.00
N PRO A 171 -26.80 6.13 -2.12
CA PRO A 171 -27.64 7.17 -2.74
C PRO A 171 -27.50 8.52 -2.02
N GLU A 172 -27.62 9.62 -2.78
CA GLU A 172 -27.54 11.00 -2.27
C GLU A 172 -28.46 11.23 -1.05
N LYS A 173 -29.65 10.64 -1.04
CA LYS A 173 -30.62 10.81 0.05
C LYS A 173 -30.17 10.21 1.38
N GLU A 174 -29.25 9.25 1.35
CA GLU A 174 -28.84 8.45 2.51
C GLU A 174 -27.42 8.79 2.99
N VAL A 175 -26.57 9.31 2.10
CA VAL A 175 -25.16 9.61 2.43
C VAL A 175 -25.01 10.62 3.58
N GLY A 176 -25.94 11.57 3.70
CA GLY A 176 -25.90 12.57 4.79
C GLY A 176 -26.12 12.01 6.20
N ALA A 177 -26.61 10.77 6.31
CA ALA A 177 -26.77 10.09 7.60
C ALA A 177 -25.51 9.30 8.01
N LEU A 178 -24.55 9.07 7.08
CA LEU A 178 -23.34 8.31 7.35
C LEU A 178 -22.28 9.16 8.06
N LYS A 179 -21.51 8.50 8.91
CA LYS A 179 -20.39 9.12 9.65
C LYS A 179 -19.12 8.32 9.49
N LEU A 180 -18.00 9.01 9.47
CA LEU A 180 -16.68 8.37 9.57
C LEU A 180 -16.57 7.61 10.90
N GLY A 181 -16.01 6.41 10.87
CA GLY A 181 -15.90 5.52 12.04
C GLY A 181 -17.18 4.73 12.34
N GLN A 182 -18.30 4.99 11.64
CA GLN A 182 -19.52 4.21 11.79
C GLN A 182 -19.28 2.74 11.42
N THR A 183 -19.87 1.83 12.19
CA THR A 183 -19.77 0.40 11.97
C THR A 183 -20.68 -0.05 10.84
N ALA A 184 -20.12 -0.86 9.95
CA ALA A 184 -20.84 -1.54 8.89
C ALA A 184 -20.64 -3.06 9.02
N THR A 185 -21.66 -3.82 8.66
CA THR A 185 -21.60 -5.27 8.59
C THR A 185 -21.45 -5.70 7.14
N LEU A 186 -20.44 -6.50 6.85
CA LEU A 186 -20.14 -7.00 5.52
C LEU A 186 -20.55 -8.45 5.39
N THR A 187 -21.31 -8.78 4.37
CA THR A 187 -21.65 -10.16 4.02
C THR A 187 -21.21 -10.45 2.59
N CYS A 188 -20.69 -11.64 2.33
CA CYS A 188 -20.22 -12.04 1.02
C CYS A 188 -20.50 -13.52 0.77
N ASP A 189 -20.71 -13.89 -0.50
CA ASP A 189 -20.85 -15.28 -0.89
C ASP A 189 -19.53 -16.02 -0.60
N GLY A 190 -19.61 -17.08 0.21
CA GLY A 190 -18.44 -17.85 0.66
C GLY A 190 -17.77 -17.33 1.93
N CYS A 191 -18.20 -16.22 2.51
CA CYS A 191 -17.79 -15.81 3.85
C CYS A 191 -18.51 -16.67 4.90
N ALA A 192 -17.75 -17.32 5.80
CA ALA A 192 -18.33 -18.17 6.85
C ALA A 192 -19.15 -17.38 7.87
N GLU A 193 -18.79 -16.11 8.10
CA GLU A 193 -19.44 -15.20 9.04
C GLU A 193 -19.46 -13.77 8.45
N ALA A 194 -20.42 -12.97 8.95
CA ALA A 194 -20.44 -11.55 8.66
C ALA A 194 -19.23 -10.85 9.29
N LEU A 195 -18.58 -9.98 8.51
CA LEU A 195 -17.42 -9.24 8.96
C LEU A 195 -17.82 -7.85 9.42
N THR A 196 -17.23 -7.38 10.49
CA THR A 196 -17.40 -5.99 10.94
C THR A 196 -16.37 -5.10 10.29
N ALA A 197 -16.81 -3.98 9.73
CA ALA A 197 -15.95 -2.96 9.13
C ALA A 197 -16.29 -1.58 9.69
N GLN A 198 -15.38 -0.63 9.54
CA GLN A 198 -15.60 0.77 9.87
C GLN A 198 -15.50 1.63 8.62
N ILE A 199 -16.42 2.59 8.48
CA ILE A 199 -16.39 3.58 7.40
C ILE A 199 -15.15 4.45 7.59
N THR A 200 -14.24 4.43 6.60
CA THR A 200 -12.98 5.17 6.64
C THR A 200 -12.96 6.37 5.72
N PHE A 201 -13.83 6.38 4.70
CA PHE A 201 -13.90 7.46 3.74
C PHE A 201 -15.31 7.59 3.17
N ILE A 202 -15.76 8.83 2.96
CA ILE A 202 -17.00 9.19 2.27
C ILE A 202 -16.60 10.23 1.22
N ALA A 203 -16.88 9.95 -0.05
CA ALA A 203 -16.56 10.88 -1.14
C ALA A 203 -17.35 12.19 -0.99
N SER A 204 -16.68 13.31 -1.24
CA SER A 204 -17.32 14.65 -1.27
C SER A 204 -18.02 14.96 -2.59
N GLU A 205 -17.72 14.19 -3.63
CA GLU A 205 -18.29 14.36 -4.97
C GLU A 205 -19.12 13.13 -5.33
N ALA A 206 -20.26 13.40 -5.96
CA ALA A 206 -21.15 12.34 -6.43
C ALA A 206 -20.60 11.73 -7.74
N GLU A 207 -20.77 10.43 -7.88
CA GLU A 207 -20.51 9.70 -9.10
C GLU A 207 -21.83 9.26 -9.74
N PHE A 208 -21.84 9.11 -11.07
CA PHE A 208 -22.96 8.46 -11.73
C PHE A 208 -22.76 6.95 -11.65
N THR A 209 -23.82 6.23 -11.26
CA THR A 209 -23.76 4.75 -11.32
C THR A 209 -23.38 4.32 -12.72
N PRO A 210 -22.29 3.54 -12.89
CA PRO A 210 -21.97 2.97 -14.19
C PRO A 210 -23.18 2.17 -14.70
N PRO A 211 -23.60 2.29 -15.95
CA PRO A 211 -24.73 1.55 -16.49
C PRO A 211 -24.36 0.07 -16.61
N VAL A 212 -24.65 -0.72 -15.59
CA VAL A 212 -24.45 -2.18 -15.61
C VAL A 212 -25.75 -2.90 -15.90
N ILE A 213 -26.58 -2.57 -16.74
CA ILE A 213 -27.73 -3.29 -17.30
C ILE A 213 -28.79 -2.27 -17.76
N TYR A 214 -29.09 -2.35 -19.04
CA TYR A 214 -30.18 -1.66 -19.70
C TYR A 214 -31.56 -2.11 -19.14
N SER A 215 -32.08 -1.39 -18.16
CA SER A 215 -33.53 -1.38 -17.91
C SER A 215 -34.04 0.06 -17.94
N GLN A 216 -35.16 0.29 -18.59
CA GLN A 216 -35.73 1.62 -18.83
C GLN A 216 -36.18 2.38 -17.56
N GLU A 217 -36.01 1.79 -16.38
CA GLU A 217 -36.41 2.40 -15.10
C GLU A 217 -35.25 2.99 -14.27
N ASN A 218 -34.00 2.79 -14.69
CA ASN A 218 -32.84 3.36 -13.98
C ASN A 218 -32.54 4.78 -14.51
N LYS A 219 -33.28 5.76 -14.04
CA LYS A 219 -32.80 7.15 -14.02
C LYS A 219 -31.48 7.16 -13.31
N GLN A 220 -30.44 7.73 -13.95
CA GLN A 220 -29.12 7.93 -13.38
C GLN A 220 -29.25 8.52 -11.97
N LYS A 221 -29.04 7.68 -10.95
CA LYS A 221 -29.08 8.12 -9.56
C LYS A 221 -27.67 8.56 -9.19
N LEU A 222 -27.56 9.75 -8.63
CA LEU A 222 -26.34 10.21 -8.01
C LEU A 222 -26.04 9.32 -6.80
N VAL A 223 -24.84 8.79 -6.75
CA VAL A 223 -24.35 7.98 -5.65
C VAL A 223 -23.02 8.54 -5.15
N PHE A 224 -22.74 8.33 -3.89
CA PHE A 224 -21.48 8.69 -3.28
C PHE A 224 -20.71 7.42 -2.97
N MET A 225 -19.42 7.41 -3.35
CA MET A 225 -18.52 6.33 -3.02
C MET A 225 -18.18 6.40 -1.53
N VAL A 226 -18.29 5.25 -0.86
CA VAL A 226 -17.91 5.08 0.54
C VAL A 226 -16.94 3.92 0.64
N GLU A 227 -15.94 4.07 1.49
CA GLU A 227 -14.98 3.00 1.76
C GLU A 227 -15.05 2.59 3.23
N ALA A 228 -15.02 1.29 3.46
CA ALA A 228 -14.95 0.71 4.78
C ALA A 228 -13.79 -0.29 4.87
N ARG A 229 -13.17 -0.40 6.04
CA ARG A 229 -12.09 -1.35 6.30
C ARG A 229 -12.47 -2.26 7.47
N THR A 230 -12.18 -3.54 7.31
CA THR A 230 -12.25 -4.51 8.41
C THR A 230 -10.94 -4.50 9.21
N SER A 231 -10.90 -5.20 10.34
CA SER A 231 -9.65 -5.41 11.09
C SER A 231 -8.63 -6.18 10.23
N VAL A 232 -7.34 -5.89 10.42
CA VAL A 232 -6.23 -6.45 9.62
C VAL A 232 -6.21 -7.98 9.68
N ASP A 233 -6.51 -8.57 10.82
CA ASP A 233 -6.58 -10.02 11.04
C ASP A 233 -7.70 -10.71 10.24
N LYS A 234 -8.76 -9.98 9.86
CA LYS A 234 -9.89 -10.49 9.06
C LYS A 234 -9.85 -10.07 7.59
N SER A 235 -8.98 -9.12 7.23
CA SER A 235 -8.93 -8.60 5.87
C SER A 235 -8.55 -9.65 4.82
N HIS A 236 -7.78 -10.69 5.21
CA HIS A 236 -7.40 -11.80 4.34
C HIS A 236 -8.59 -12.67 3.88
N LEU A 237 -9.76 -12.54 4.53
CA LEU A 237 -11.00 -13.22 4.15
C LEU A 237 -11.67 -12.57 2.93
N LEU A 238 -11.28 -11.35 2.58
CA LEU A 238 -11.81 -10.60 1.44
C LEU A 238 -10.82 -10.66 0.27
N HIS A 239 -11.31 -11.08 -0.88
CA HIS A 239 -10.51 -11.13 -2.10
C HIS A 239 -10.81 -9.90 -2.97
N PRO A 240 -9.80 -9.16 -3.46
CA PRO A 240 -10.03 -8.05 -4.38
C PRO A 240 -10.87 -8.47 -5.58
N GLY A 241 -11.92 -7.70 -5.87
CA GLY A 241 -12.91 -8.00 -6.90
C GLY A 241 -14.12 -8.79 -6.40
N GLN A 242 -14.11 -9.29 -5.15
CA GLN A 242 -15.23 -10.05 -4.58
C GLN A 242 -16.42 -9.12 -4.29
N PRO A 243 -17.65 -9.44 -4.77
CA PRO A 243 -18.85 -8.72 -4.40
C PRO A 243 -19.13 -8.84 -2.90
N VAL A 244 -19.55 -7.75 -2.29
CA VAL A 244 -19.87 -7.67 -0.86
C VAL A 244 -21.17 -6.89 -0.68
N GLN A 245 -22.05 -7.38 0.16
CA GLN A 245 -23.20 -6.63 0.65
C GLN A 245 -22.81 -5.92 1.95
N VAL A 246 -23.12 -4.66 2.04
CA VAL A 246 -22.78 -3.78 3.17
C VAL A 246 -24.06 -3.33 3.86
N ASP A 247 -24.19 -3.64 5.13
CA ASP A 247 -25.30 -3.23 5.98
C ASP A 247 -24.81 -2.17 6.96
N VAL A 248 -25.36 -0.98 6.85
CA VAL A 248 -25.06 0.12 7.78
C VAL A 248 -26.30 0.36 8.66
N GLY A 249 -26.15 0.11 9.96
CA GLY A 249 -27.20 0.40 10.94
C GLY A 249 -27.41 1.91 11.06
N HIS A 250 -28.67 2.36 11.06
CA HIS A 250 -29.02 3.72 11.45
C HIS A 250 -29.11 3.79 12.97
N GLU A 251 -28.25 4.61 13.60
CA GLU A 251 -28.40 4.99 15.01
C GLU A 251 -29.46 6.09 15.16
#